data_36d5d5716bc51af2b240dd70ffbbcd6a
#
_entry.id   36d5d5716bc51af2b240dd70ffbbcd6a
#
_cell.length_a   1.000
_cell.length_b   1.000
_cell.length_c   1.000
_cell.angle_alpha   90.00
_cell.angle_beta   90.00
_cell.angle_gamma   90.00
#
_symmetry.space_group_name_H-M   'P 1'
#
loop_
_entity.id
_entity.type
_entity.pdbx_description
1 polymer ?
#
loop_
_entity_poly.entity_id
_entity_poly.type
_entity_poly.pdbx_seq_one_letter_code
_entity_poly.pdbx_strand_id
1 'polypeptide(L)'
;ENNISMEIPELVNAFSIRMDYLNKNFYTNIEYITKSKDLRINNISPLSDVSFSENKTFEGSALSWTTGFSKRGFGISYNFRRLENMRWFSERALSYVNDNPTNQLSINYLPGLVKQHDYTLANIYLYQSQPGLFIEPYDPPLIKAGEIGQFVDIFYNIKKESFLGGKYGTKLNLNMSYWASLEYDYSDPNGIPFFVSDDLSYETEFLNFKNKLFSDINFEVRKKWNRKLSSIFTYINFFYDKSYLESKANGSKVRAWIGVAESTYKFSKGKSVRMELQHLSTNDDARNWMGGTIEYFFNSKFGIYVNDSFNYEESKIDQDTKIHFFNIGGSYAKGASRVALNYGRQRGGLLCVGGICRPVSQNTGITLNFTAAF
;
A
#
# COMPACT_ATOMS: atom_id res chain seq x y z
N GLU A 1 -12.81 -38.40 20.49
CA GLU A 1 -12.97 -37.46 19.36
C GLU A 1 -13.96 -36.37 19.79
N ASN A 2 -13.46 -35.21 20.17
CA ASN A 2 -14.33 -34.06 20.47
C ASN A 2 -14.71 -33.43 19.14
N ASN A 3 -15.90 -33.74 18.65
CA ASN A 3 -16.51 -33.05 17.52
C ASN A 3 -16.89 -31.63 17.98
N ILE A 4 -16.14 -30.64 17.57
CA ILE A 4 -16.51 -29.24 17.75
C ILE A 4 -17.55 -28.92 16.66
N SER A 5 -18.79 -28.72 17.06
CA SER A 5 -19.83 -28.27 16.15
C SER A 5 -19.70 -26.75 15.98
N MET A 6 -19.37 -26.31 14.77
CA MET A 6 -19.36 -24.91 14.40
C MET A 6 -20.76 -24.50 13.93
N GLU A 7 -21.41 -23.58 14.61
CA GLU A 7 -22.61 -22.93 14.09
C GLU A 7 -22.23 -21.82 13.11
N ILE A 8 -22.16 -22.17 11.84
CA ILE A 8 -21.90 -21.21 10.75
C ILE A 8 -23.26 -20.60 10.35
N PRO A 9 -23.39 -19.26 10.32
CA PRO A 9 -24.61 -18.62 9.80
C PRO A 9 -24.88 -19.06 8.36
N GLU A 10 -26.06 -19.60 8.09
CA GLU A 10 -26.46 -20.00 6.73
C GLU A 10 -26.59 -18.81 5.79
N LEU A 11 -26.94 -17.64 6.34
CA LEU A 11 -27.18 -16.44 5.57
C LEU A 11 -26.48 -15.23 6.23
N VAL A 12 -25.65 -14.54 5.47
CA VAL A 12 -25.05 -13.26 5.86
C VAL A 12 -25.58 -12.15 4.96
N ASN A 13 -26.26 -11.19 5.58
CA ASN A 13 -26.88 -10.07 4.90
C ASN A 13 -26.05 -8.79 5.04
N ALA A 14 -26.13 -7.92 4.05
CA ALA A 14 -25.63 -6.55 4.16
C ALA A 14 -26.68 -5.55 3.70
N PHE A 15 -26.66 -4.40 4.35
CA PHE A 15 -27.47 -3.25 3.98
C PHE A 15 -26.55 -2.06 3.75
N SER A 16 -26.78 -1.32 2.67
CA SER A 16 -26.02 -0.11 2.32
C SER A 16 -26.97 1.07 2.16
N ILE A 17 -26.54 2.22 2.67
CA ILE A 17 -27.13 3.52 2.39
C ILE A 17 -26.07 4.43 1.79
N ARG A 18 -26.41 5.07 0.67
CA ARG A 18 -25.48 5.93 -0.05
C ARG A 18 -26.11 7.30 -0.34
N MET A 19 -25.29 8.34 -0.18
CA MET A 19 -25.63 9.71 -0.53
C MET A 19 -24.58 10.27 -1.47
N ASP A 20 -25.02 10.77 -2.62
CA ASP A 20 -24.19 11.44 -3.61
C ASP A 20 -24.67 12.88 -3.78
N TYR A 21 -23.75 13.84 -3.73
CA TYR A 21 -24.02 15.23 -4.07
C TYR A 21 -22.95 15.77 -5.01
N LEU A 22 -23.37 16.34 -6.11
CA LEU A 22 -22.49 16.91 -7.11
C LEU A 22 -22.94 18.33 -7.46
N ASN A 23 -22.01 19.27 -7.39
CA ASN A 23 -22.17 20.62 -7.88
C ASN A 23 -20.99 20.96 -8.81
N LYS A 24 -21.04 22.09 -9.51
CA LYS A 24 -20.04 22.52 -10.50
C LYS A 24 -18.58 22.35 -10.06
N ASN A 25 -18.26 22.67 -8.82
CA ASN A 25 -16.89 22.65 -8.29
C ASN A 25 -16.71 21.73 -7.08
N PHE A 26 -17.77 21.18 -6.55
CA PHE A 26 -17.78 20.40 -5.32
C PHE A 26 -18.52 19.07 -5.52
N TYR A 27 -17.97 18.00 -4.96
CA TYR A 27 -18.65 16.72 -4.88
C TYR A 27 -18.47 16.11 -3.49
N THR A 28 -19.44 15.32 -3.08
CA THR A 28 -19.32 14.47 -1.91
C THR A 28 -20.11 13.18 -2.13
N ASN A 29 -19.53 12.08 -1.70
CA ASN A 29 -20.13 10.76 -1.69
C ASN A 29 -19.90 10.16 -0.32
N ILE A 30 -20.95 9.69 0.33
CA ILE A 30 -20.91 9.01 1.61
C ILE A 30 -21.66 7.70 1.44
N GLU A 31 -21.06 6.60 1.87
CA GLU A 31 -21.68 5.28 1.90
C GLU A 31 -21.41 4.63 3.24
N TYR A 32 -22.50 4.16 3.87
CA TYR A 32 -22.43 3.38 5.10
C TYR A 32 -23.04 2.01 4.87
N ILE A 33 -22.35 0.97 5.29
CA ILE A 33 -22.71 -0.42 5.09
C ILE A 33 -22.72 -1.10 6.46
N THR A 34 -23.75 -1.88 6.71
CA THR A 34 -23.82 -2.83 7.83
C THR A 34 -23.84 -4.25 7.32
N LYS A 35 -23.24 -5.16 8.05
CA LYS A 35 -23.19 -6.59 7.77
C LYS A 35 -23.67 -7.34 9.00
N SER A 36 -24.57 -8.31 8.80
CA SER A 36 -25.03 -9.19 9.89
C SER A 36 -23.89 -10.01 10.47
N LYS A 37 -24.12 -10.60 11.63
CA LYS A 37 -23.15 -11.47 12.31
C LYS A 37 -22.62 -12.55 11.37
N ASP A 38 -21.33 -12.71 11.39
CA ASP A 38 -20.60 -13.68 10.60
C ASP A 38 -19.52 -14.35 11.42
N LEU A 39 -19.23 -15.60 11.11
CA LEU A 39 -18.24 -16.37 11.82
C LEU A 39 -16.85 -15.81 11.59
N ARG A 40 -16.11 -15.71 12.67
CA ARG A 40 -14.67 -15.45 12.62
C ARG A 40 -13.94 -16.63 13.21
N ILE A 41 -13.19 -17.33 12.37
CA ILE A 41 -12.35 -18.44 12.79
C ILE A 41 -11.01 -17.87 13.23
N ASN A 42 -10.63 -18.16 14.46
CA ASN A 42 -9.29 -17.95 14.96
C ASN A 42 -8.49 -19.23 14.69
N ASN A 43 -7.52 -19.17 13.76
CA ASN A 43 -6.59 -20.30 13.62
C ASN A 43 -5.68 -20.31 14.82
N ILE A 44 -5.78 -21.38 15.58
CA ILE A 44 -4.82 -21.70 16.62
C ILE A 44 -3.71 -22.54 15.98
N SER A 45 -2.48 -22.24 16.33
CA SER A 45 -1.32 -22.99 15.89
C SER A 45 -1.53 -24.51 16.11
N PRO A 46 -1.30 -25.37 15.12
CA PRO A 46 -1.38 -26.83 15.30
C PRO A 46 -0.36 -27.39 16.30
N LEU A 47 0.47 -26.56 16.89
CA LEU A 47 1.50 -26.95 17.86
C LEU A 47 1.05 -26.84 19.32
N SER A 48 -0.16 -26.37 19.61
CA SER A 48 -0.70 -26.34 20.96
C SER A 48 -1.78 -27.40 21.13
N ASP A 49 -1.62 -28.29 22.12
CA ASP A 49 -2.62 -29.25 22.57
C ASP A 49 -3.87 -28.59 23.20
N VAL A 50 -4.10 -27.31 22.93
CA VAL A 50 -5.21 -26.56 23.48
C VAL A 50 -6.43 -26.75 22.59
N SER A 51 -7.49 -27.26 23.16
CA SER A 51 -8.81 -27.39 22.54
C SER A 51 -9.28 -26.03 22.01
N PHE A 52 -9.74 -26.01 20.76
CA PHE A 52 -10.21 -24.82 20.06
C PHE A 52 -11.27 -24.06 20.88
N SER A 53 -11.00 -22.79 21.12
CA SER A 53 -11.99 -21.89 21.68
C SER A 53 -13.15 -21.67 20.73
N GLU A 54 -14.31 -21.36 21.27
CA GLU A 54 -15.55 -21.16 20.56
C GLU A 54 -15.41 -20.18 19.37
N ASN A 55 -16.04 -20.54 18.27
CA ASN A 55 -16.18 -19.66 17.12
C ASN A 55 -17.14 -18.52 17.48
N LYS A 56 -16.67 -17.27 17.48
CA LYS A 56 -17.51 -16.11 17.75
C LYS A 56 -17.99 -15.48 16.46
N THR A 57 -19.22 -15.00 16.47
CA THR A 57 -19.83 -14.27 15.37
C THR A 57 -19.81 -12.77 15.66
N PHE A 58 -19.40 -11.96 14.67
CA PHE A 58 -19.31 -10.51 14.79
C PHE A 58 -20.07 -9.82 13.67
N GLU A 59 -20.70 -8.72 14.00
CA GLU A 59 -21.27 -7.79 13.03
C GLU A 59 -20.15 -7.03 12.33
N GLY A 60 -20.43 -6.57 11.09
CA GLY A 60 -19.50 -5.76 10.33
C GLY A 60 -20.10 -4.40 9.98
N SER A 61 -19.23 -3.41 9.85
CA SER A 61 -19.60 -2.09 9.37
C SER A 61 -18.54 -1.46 8.48
N ALA A 62 -18.97 -0.66 7.51
CA ALA A 62 -18.08 0.13 6.69
C ALA A 62 -18.61 1.54 6.50
N LEU A 63 -17.73 2.52 6.58
CA LEU A 63 -18.01 3.91 6.22
C LEU A 63 -16.97 4.38 5.22
N SER A 64 -17.45 4.85 4.08
CA SER A 64 -16.63 5.50 3.05
C SER A 64 -17.14 6.91 2.83
N TRP A 65 -16.25 7.89 2.90
CA TRP A 65 -16.56 9.27 2.58
C TRP A 65 -15.50 9.84 1.64
N THR A 66 -15.94 10.25 0.46
CA THR A 66 -15.10 10.92 -0.53
C THR A 66 -15.68 12.29 -0.81
N THR A 67 -14.88 13.33 -0.70
CA THR A 67 -15.31 14.69 -1.01
C THR A 67 -14.19 15.48 -1.69
N GLY A 68 -14.54 16.48 -2.46
CA GLY A 68 -13.55 17.31 -3.10
C GLY A 68 -14.10 18.60 -3.68
N PHE A 69 -13.18 19.52 -3.85
CA PHE A 69 -13.42 20.80 -4.48
C PHE A 69 -12.36 21.07 -5.54
N SER A 70 -12.77 21.53 -6.71
CA SER A 70 -11.83 21.88 -7.77
C SER A 70 -12.27 23.11 -8.54
N LYS A 71 -11.28 23.97 -8.83
CA LYS A 71 -11.41 25.10 -9.73
C LYS A 71 -10.15 25.24 -10.58
N ARG A 72 -10.16 26.09 -11.58
CA ARG A 72 -9.01 26.30 -12.45
C ARG A 72 -7.71 26.56 -11.64
N GLY A 73 -6.79 25.62 -11.70
CA GLY A 73 -5.45 25.73 -11.08
C GLY A 73 -5.36 25.33 -9.61
N PHE A 74 -6.46 24.91 -8.98
CA PHE A 74 -6.50 24.44 -7.59
C PHE A 74 -7.51 23.31 -7.43
N GLY A 75 -7.15 22.29 -6.67
CA GLY A 75 -8.08 21.27 -6.23
C GLY A 75 -7.63 20.64 -4.92
N ILE A 76 -8.61 20.16 -4.19
CA ILE A 76 -8.46 19.39 -2.97
C ILE A 76 -9.45 18.24 -3.01
N SER A 77 -8.99 17.03 -2.65
CA SER A 77 -9.83 15.89 -2.39
C SER A 77 -9.52 15.29 -1.02
N TYR A 78 -10.54 14.80 -0.37
CA TYR A 78 -10.46 14.11 0.90
C TYR A 78 -11.17 12.77 0.79
N ASN A 79 -10.53 11.73 1.31
CA ASN A 79 -11.08 10.39 1.38
C ASN A 79 -10.94 9.89 2.81
N PHE A 80 -12.02 9.38 3.35
CA PHE A 80 -12.06 8.70 4.63
C PHE A 80 -12.63 7.31 4.44
N ARG A 81 -12.10 6.35 5.17
CA ARG A 81 -12.62 4.98 5.18
C ARG A 81 -12.46 4.36 6.56
N ARG A 82 -13.51 3.71 7.03
CA ARG A 82 -13.51 2.83 8.18
C ARG A 82 -14.10 1.48 7.76
N LEU A 83 -13.41 0.41 8.08
CA LEU A 83 -13.86 -0.95 7.80
C LEU A 83 -13.69 -1.79 9.05
N GLU A 84 -14.72 -2.50 9.43
CA GLU A 84 -14.76 -3.38 10.59
C GLU A 84 -15.46 -4.67 10.22
N ASN A 85 -14.79 -5.80 10.41
CA ASN A 85 -15.31 -7.15 10.14
C ASN A 85 -15.99 -7.33 8.77
N MET A 86 -15.52 -6.63 7.74
CA MET A 86 -16.10 -6.63 6.39
C MET A 86 -15.52 -7.73 5.49
N ARG A 87 -15.13 -8.87 6.06
CA ARG A 87 -14.74 -10.03 5.26
C ARG A 87 -15.99 -10.76 4.74
N TRP A 88 -15.90 -11.24 3.52
CA TRP A 88 -16.93 -12.03 2.85
C TRP A 88 -16.33 -13.34 2.37
N PHE A 89 -17.10 -14.40 2.53
CA PHE A 89 -16.69 -15.73 2.10
C PHE A 89 -17.76 -16.25 1.13
N SER A 90 -17.34 -16.67 -0.07
CA SER A 90 -18.23 -17.26 -1.07
C SER A 90 -18.49 -18.73 -0.81
N GLU A 91 -17.58 -19.41 -0.15
CA GLU A 91 -17.68 -20.82 0.20
C GLU A 91 -17.12 -21.06 1.60
N ARG A 92 -17.80 -21.87 2.38
CA ARG A 92 -17.47 -22.18 3.77
C ARG A 92 -17.35 -23.66 4.04
N ALA A 93 -17.38 -24.50 2.98
CA ALA A 93 -17.17 -25.92 3.13
C ALA A 93 -15.80 -26.20 3.73
N LEU A 94 -15.77 -26.96 4.82
CA LEU A 94 -14.51 -27.45 5.40
C LEU A 94 -13.89 -28.44 4.41
N SER A 95 -12.84 -28.03 3.75
CA SER A 95 -12.01 -28.92 2.98
C SER A 95 -11.09 -29.69 3.96
N TYR A 96 -11.12 -30.98 3.87
CA TYR A 96 -10.22 -31.84 4.65
C TYR A 96 -8.76 -31.54 4.23
N VAL A 97 -7.90 -31.38 5.23
CA VAL A 97 -6.43 -31.28 5.13
C VAL A 97 -5.89 -29.90 4.76
N ASN A 98 -5.40 -29.18 5.75
CA ASN A 98 -4.53 -28.00 5.70
C ASN A 98 -5.04 -26.72 5.00
N ASP A 99 -6.22 -26.73 4.45
CA ASP A 99 -6.80 -25.53 3.84
C ASP A 99 -7.59 -24.74 4.88
N ASN A 100 -7.14 -23.55 5.17
CA ASN A 100 -7.91 -22.61 5.98
C ASN A 100 -9.14 -22.15 5.20
N PRO A 101 -10.37 -22.63 5.51
CA PRO A 101 -11.56 -22.29 4.74
C PRO A 101 -11.87 -20.79 4.79
N THR A 102 -11.24 -20.05 5.71
CA THR A 102 -11.42 -18.61 5.84
C THR A 102 -10.60 -17.81 4.84
N ASN A 103 -9.60 -18.39 4.21
CA ASN A 103 -8.72 -17.69 3.26
C ASN A 103 -9.08 -17.96 1.80
N GLN A 104 -9.86 -18.98 1.52
CA GLN A 104 -10.27 -19.28 0.16
C GLN A 104 -11.43 -18.36 -0.23
N LEU A 105 -11.30 -17.68 -1.36
CA LEU A 105 -12.33 -16.84 -1.97
C LEU A 105 -12.79 -15.63 -1.13
N SER A 106 -11.99 -15.14 -0.21
CA SER A 106 -12.30 -13.87 0.44
C SER A 106 -12.04 -12.69 -0.52
N ILE A 107 -13.06 -11.88 -0.76
CA ILE A 107 -12.93 -10.65 -1.56
C ILE A 107 -12.35 -9.57 -0.64
N ASN A 108 -11.03 -9.54 -0.49
CA ASN A 108 -10.33 -8.62 0.43
C ASN A 108 -9.48 -7.58 -0.30
N TYR A 109 -9.57 -7.48 -1.61
CA TYR A 109 -8.82 -6.47 -2.33
C TYR A 109 -9.44 -5.09 -2.13
N LEU A 110 -8.77 -4.27 -1.33
CA LEU A 110 -9.10 -2.86 -1.18
C LEU A 110 -7.89 -2.02 -1.55
N PRO A 111 -8.04 -1.05 -2.45
CA PRO A 111 -6.95 -0.16 -2.79
C PRO A 111 -6.52 0.63 -1.55
N GLY A 112 -5.24 0.71 -1.30
CA GLY A 112 -4.70 1.64 -0.31
C GLY A 112 -5.02 3.07 -0.73
N LEU A 113 -5.68 3.84 0.12
CA LEU A 113 -5.92 5.27 -0.11
C LEU A 113 -4.68 6.07 0.31
N VAL A 114 -3.59 5.86 -0.43
CA VAL A 114 -2.30 6.56 -0.25
C VAL A 114 -1.75 6.93 -1.62
N LYS A 115 -0.88 7.92 -1.67
CA LYS A 115 -0.18 8.24 -2.91
C LYS A 115 0.75 7.09 -3.28
N GLN A 116 0.54 6.50 -4.44
CA GLN A 116 1.48 5.55 -5.02
C GLN A 116 2.56 6.29 -5.81
N HIS A 117 3.80 5.90 -5.58
CA HIS A 117 4.95 6.44 -6.27
C HIS A 117 5.61 5.36 -7.13
N ASP A 118 6.02 5.73 -8.34
CA ASP A 118 6.76 4.83 -9.24
C ASP A 118 8.26 4.74 -8.87
N TYR A 119 8.68 5.39 -7.78
CA TYR A 119 10.06 5.42 -7.33
C TYR A 119 10.44 4.12 -6.61
N THR A 120 11.58 3.55 -6.98
CA THR A 120 12.06 2.25 -6.44
C THR A 120 12.18 2.26 -4.91
N LEU A 121 12.75 3.33 -4.33
CA LEU A 121 12.93 3.41 -2.88
C LEU A 121 11.62 3.65 -2.12
N ALA A 122 10.64 4.32 -2.72
CA ALA A 122 9.32 4.49 -2.12
C ALA A 122 8.56 3.16 -2.00
N ASN A 123 8.88 2.19 -2.85
CA ASN A 123 8.26 0.88 -2.85
C ASN A 123 8.89 -0.11 -1.85
N ILE A 124 9.89 0.29 -1.07
CA ILE A 124 10.47 -0.55 -0.01
C ILE A 124 9.47 -0.74 1.13
N TYR A 125 8.72 0.32 1.48
CA TYR A 125 7.74 0.36 2.56
C TYR A 125 6.37 0.79 2.02
N LEU A 126 5.75 -0.12 1.28
CA LEU A 126 4.48 0.17 0.63
C LEU A 126 3.30 -0.22 1.51
N TYR A 127 2.46 0.75 1.84
CA TYR A 127 1.22 0.49 2.55
C TYR A 127 0.20 -0.22 1.66
N GLN A 128 -0.29 -1.35 2.16
CA GLN A 128 -1.45 -2.04 1.62
C GLN A 128 -2.56 -2.07 2.65
N SER A 129 -3.78 -1.78 2.20
CA SER A 129 -4.96 -1.93 3.03
C SER A 129 -5.22 -3.41 3.27
N GLN A 130 -5.32 -3.81 4.54
CA GLN A 130 -5.51 -5.19 4.96
C GLN A 130 -6.51 -5.27 6.12
N PRO A 131 -7.74 -4.77 5.95
CA PRO A 131 -8.65 -4.55 7.06
C PRO A 131 -9.22 -5.82 7.69
N GLY A 132 -9.04 -6.95 7.10
CA GLY A 132 -9.58 -8.21 7.61
C GLY A 132 -8.58 -9.34 7.51
N LEU A 133 -7.31 -9.04 7.29
CA LEU A 133 -6.32 -10.08 7.15
C LEU A 133 -6.15 -10.83 8.45
N PHE A 134 -6.34 -12.12 8.36
CA PHE A 134 -5.94 -13.07 9.35
C PHE A 134 -4.45 -13.29 9.23
N ILE A 135 -3.73 -13.22 10.33
CA ILE A 135 -2.29 -13.32 10.31
C ILE A 135 -1.87 -14.61 10.99
N GLU A 136 -0.98 -15.27 10.32
CA GLU A 136 -0.27 -16.44 10.78
C GLU A 136 0.39 -16.33 12.15
N PRO A 137 0.84 -17.46 12.71
CA PRO A 137 1.09 -17.62 14.12
C PRO A 137 2.14 -16.64 14.62
N TYR A 138 1.66 -15.56 15.22
CA TYR A 138 2.43 -14.78 16.15
C TYR A 138 2.24 -15.35 17.55
N ASP A 139 3.25 -15.18 18.35
CA ASP A 139 3.15 -15.36 19.78
C ASP A 139 3.34 -14.00 20.45
N PRO A 140 2.27 -13.31 20.88
CA PRO A 140 0.83 -13.61 20.75
C PRO A 140 0.28 -13.33 19.34
N PRO A 141 -0.78 -14.04 18.89
CA PRO A 141 -1.37 -13.81 17.58
C PRO A 141 -1.99 -12.42 17.45
N LEU A 142 -1.78 -11.80 16.31
CA LEU A 142 -2.32 -10.49 16.00
C LEU A 142 -3.60 -10.61 15.19
N ILE A 143 -4.72 -10.15 15.73
CA ILE A 143 -6.01 -10.17 15.07
C ILE A 143 -6.34 -8.77 14.56
N LYS A 144 -6.59 -8.65 13.26
CA LYS A 144 -7.02 -7.41 12.62
C LYS A 144 -8.54 -7.35 12.54
N ALA A 145 -9.16 -6.47 13.30
CA ALA A 145 -10.61 -6.23 13.25
C ALA A 145 -11.03 -5.41 12.03
N GLY A 146 -10.16 -4.54 11.64
CA GLY A 146 -10.40 -3.61 10.58
C GLY A 146 -9.38 -2.49 10.56
N GLU A 147 -9.68 -1.45 9.81
CA GLU A 147 -8.84 -0.28 9.69
C GLU A 147 -9.67 1.00 9.58
N ILE A 148 -9.10 2.09 10.03
CA ILE A 148 -9.62 3.44 9.84
C ILE A 148 -8.52 4.32 9.28
N GLY A 149 -8.87 5.17 8.33
CA GLY A 149 -7.88 6.07 7.79
C GLY A 149 -8.44 7.15 6.89
N GLN A 150 -7.55 8.03 6.50
CA GLN A 150 -7.86 9.19 5.70
C GLN A 150 -6.73 9.52 4.74
N PHE A 151 -7.10 10.12 3.63
CA PHE A 151 -6.19 10.58 2.59
C PHE A 151 -6.63 11.93 2.05
N VAL A 152 -5.69 12.87 1.96
CA VAL A 152 -5.88 14.21 1.40
C VAL A 152 -4.95 14.38 0.20
N ASP A 153 -5.46 14.88 -0.88
CA ASP A 153 -4.70 15.29 -2.07
C ASP A 153 -5.00 16.76 -2.39
N ILE A 154 -3.95 17.55 -2.53
CA ILE A 154 -4.05 18.97 -2.86
C ILE A 154 -3.15 19.25 -4.04
N PHE A 155 -3.68 19.85 -5.09
CA PHE A 155 -2.85 20.38 -6.17
C PHE A 155 -3.03 21.88 -6.34
N TYR A 156 -1.93 22.55 -6.68
CA TYR A 156 -1.92 23.96 -6.99
C TYR A 156 -1.03 24.26 -8.20
N ASN A 157 -1.57 24.97 -9.18
CA ASN A 157 -0.81 25.39 -10.35
C ASN A 157 -0.46 26.88 -10.22
N ILE A 158 0.79 27.17 -9.92
CA ILE A 158 1.32 28.54 -9.88
C ILE A 158 1.29 29.11 -11.29
N LYS A 159 0.73 30.31 -11.43
CA LYS A 159 0.55 30.95 -12.73
C LYS A 159 1.88 31.16 -13.45
N LYS A 160 1.85 31.07 -14.79
CA LYS A 160 2.95 31.47 -15.66
C LYS A 160 3.27 32.95 -15.44
N GLU A 161 4.51 33.32 -15.74
CA GLU A 161 5.01 34.71 -15.66
C GLU A 161 4.93 35.32 -14.26
N SER A 162 4.85 34.49 -13.22
CA SER A 162 4.96 34.89 -11.81
C SER A 162 6.36 34.51 -11.26
N PHE A 163 6.75 35.09 -10.13
CA PHE A 163 8.06 34.86 -9.49
C PHE A 163 8.36 33.36 -9.29
N LEU A 164 7.44 32.59 -8.67
CA LEU A 164 7.59 31.15 -8.45
C LEU A 164 7.19 30.32 -9.68
N GLY A 165 6.29 30.82 -10.52
CA GLY A 165 5.80 30.12 -11.71
C GLY A 165 6.80 30.12 -12.86
N GLY A 166 7.54 31.21 -13.03
CA GLY A 166 8.41 31.42 -14.18
C GLY A 166 7.63 31.40 -15.51
N LYS A 167 8.33 31.28 -16.63
CA LYS A 167 7.71 31.34 -17.98
C LYS A 167 6.67 30.27 -18.24
N TYR A 168 6.76 29.07 -17.62
CA TYR A 168 5.92 27.92 -17.95
C TYR A 168 4.94 27.54 -16.84
N GLY A 169 4.97 28.22 -15.70
CA GLY A 169 4.24 27.84 -14.49
C GLY A 169 4.94 26.73 -13.70
N THR A 170 4.49 26.52 -12.48
CA THR A 170 4.97 25.45 -11.59
C THR A 170 3.75 24.73 -11.05
N LYS A 171 3.81 23.40 -10.99
CA LYS A 171 2.75 22.58 -10.38
C LYS A 171 3.24 22.08 -9.04
N LEU A 172 2.41 22.21 -8.02
CA LEU A 172 2.63 21.72 -6.67
C LEU A 172 1.58 20.65 -6.35
N ASN A 173 2.01 19.56 -5.74
CA ASN A 173 1.12 18.57 -5.17
C ASN A 173 1.53 18.32 -3.73
N LEU A 174 0.55 18.27 -2.84
CA LEU A 174 0.69 17.85 -1.45
C LEU A 174 -0.28 16.71 -1.19
N ASN A 175 0.24 15.58 -0.71
CA ASN A 175 -0.57 14.46 -0.29
C ASN A 175 -0.28 14.13 1.16
N MET A 176 -1.30 13.71 1.89
CA MET A 176 -1.18 13.28 3.29
C MET A 176 -2.10 12.10 3.51
N SER A 177 -1.60 11.07 4.19
CA SER A 177 -2.42 9.96 4.62
C SER A 177 -2.14 9.56 6.07
N TYR A 178 -3.13 8.97 6.69
CA TYR A 178 -3.03 8.40 8.03
C TYR A 178 -3.93 7.18 8.13
N TRP A 179 -3.37 6.04 8.56
CA TRP A 179 -4.05 4.77 8.70
C TRP A 179 -3.76 4.15 10.05
N ALA A 180 -4.79 3.66 10.71
CA ALA A 180 -4.72 2.98 11.99
C ALA A 180 -5.51 1.68 11.95
N SER A 181 -5.13 0.69 12.76
CA SER A 181 -5.96 -0.47 13.00
C SER A 181 -7.08 -0.14 13.97
N LEU A 182 -8.21 -0.78 13.79
CA LEU A 182 -9.23 -0.83 14.82
C LEU A 182 -8.75 -1.81 15.90
N GLU A 183 -8.67 -1.33 17.14
CA GLU A 183 -8.33 -2.16 18.28
C GLU A 183 -9.54 -2.98 18.71
N TYR A 184 -9.25 -4.21 19.14
CA TYR A 184 -10.09 -4.94 20.06
C TYR A 184 -9.63 -4.62 21.49
N ASP A 185 -10.54 -4.41 22.40
CA ASP A 185 -10.20 -4.45 23.82
C ASP A 185 -10.05 -5.92 24.23
N TYR A 186 -8.81 -6.35 24.43
CA TYR A 186 -8.47 -7.71 24.84
C TYR A 186 -8.32 -7.84 26.35
N SER A 187 -8.77 -6.91 27.12
CA SER A 187 -8.64 -6.96 28.55
C SER A 187 -9.50 -8.09 29.12
N ASP A 188 -8.96 -9.28 29.07
CA ASP A 188 -9.38 -10.30 30.01
C ASP A 188 -8.90 -9.90 31.40
N PRO A 189 -9.82 -9.70 32.36
CA PRO A 189 -9.47 -9.36 33.74
C PRO A 189 -8.57 -10.40 34.43
N ASN A 190 -8.42 -11.60 33.86
CA ASN A 190 -7.61 -12.68 34.38
C ASN A 190 -6.25 -12.84 33.67
N GLY A 191 -5.95 -12.01 32.65
CA GLY A 191 -4.71 -12.08 31.89
C GLY A 191 -4.57 -13.36 31.04
N ILE A 192 -5.68 -14.04 30.74
CA ILE A 192 -5.71 -15.24 29.91
C ILE A 192 -5.60 -14.82 28.44
N PRO A 193 -4.75 -15.48 27.63
CA PRO A 193 -4.67 -15.17 26.21
C PRO A 193 -6.02 -15.29 25.50
N PHE A 194 -6.28 -14.37 24.58
CA PHE A 194 -7.48 -14.22 23.76
C PHE A 194 -8.13 -15.53 23.25
N PHE A 195 -7.37 -16.55 22.98
CA PHE A 195 -7.86 -17.82 22.40
C PHE A 195 -8.40 -18.80 23.44
N VAL A 196 -8.35 -18.49 24.72
CA VAL A 196 -8.76 -19.37 25.81
C VAL A 196 -9.97 -18.78 26.59
N SER A 197 -10.30 -17.52 26.38
CA SER A 197 -11.36 -16.83 27.13
C SER A 197 -12.71 -16.94 26.41
N ASP A 198 -13.71 -17.47 27.11
CA ASP A 198 -15.11 -17.53 26.65
C ASP A 198 -15.82 -16.15 26.70
N ASP A 199 -15.27 -15.19 27.45
CA ASP A 199 -15.88 -13.89 27.76
C ASP A 199 -15.31 -12.72 26.94
N LEU A 200 -14.83 -12.97 25.73
CA LEU A 200 -14.35 -11.90 24.88
C LEU A 200 -15.45 -10.91 24.49
N SER A 201 -15.50 -9.81 25.22
CA SER A 201 -16.21 -8.64 24.77
C SER A 201 -15.39 -7.94 23.70
N TYR A 202 -15.97 -7.80 22.54
CA TYR A 202 -15.41 -7.04 21.44
C TYR A 202 -16.08 -5.68 21.40
N GLU A 203 -15.31 -4.65 21.71
CA GLU A 203 -15.73 -3.26 21.52
C GLU A 203 -14.66 -2.49 20.74
N THR A 204 -15.08 -1.79 19.68
CA THR A 204 -14.24 -0.81 19.01
C THR A 204 -14.85 0.56 19.12
N GLU A 205 -14.05 1.55 19.49
CA GLU A 205 -14.45 2.95 19.35
C GLU A 205 -14.65 3.26 17.86
N PHE A 206 -15.76 3.92 17.51
CA PHE A 206 -16.09 4.22 16.12
C PHE A 206 -15.01 5.06 15.41
N LEU A 207 -14.40 6.03 16.10
CA LEU A 207 -13.33 6.89 15.58
C LEU A 207 -12.04 6.68 16.38
N ASN A 208 -11.46 5.49 16.31
CA ASN A 208 -10.21 5.18 17.00
C ASN A 208 -9.00 5.23 16.04
N PHE A 209 -8.14 6.23 16.22
CA PHE A 209 -6.90 6.41 15.45
C PHE A 209 -5.62 6.10 16.25
N LYS A 210 -5.71 5.44 17.40
CA LYS A 210 -4.59 5.25 18.34
C LYS A 210 -3.51 4.33 17.78
N ASN A 211 -3.89 3.23 17.13
CA ASN A 211 -2.94 2.23 16.63
C ASN A 211 -2.50 2.54 15.20
N LYS A 212 -1.61 3.47 15.10
CA LYS A 212 -1.07 3.92 13.82
C LYS A 212 -0.32 2.82 13.08
N LEU A 213 -0.78 2.50 11.88
CA LEU A 213 -0.15 1.56 10.96
C LEU A 213 0.77 2.25 9.96
N PHE A 214 0.25 3.33 9.39
CA PHE A 214 0.92 4.08 8.35
C PHE A 214 0.53 5.55 8.38
N SER A 215 1.45 6.41 8.08
CA SER A 215 1.16 7.78 7.68
C SER A 215 2.23 8.29 6.77
N ASP A 216 1.86 9.12 5.82
CA ASP A 216 2.80 9.81 4.97
C ASP A 216 2.39 11.27 4.73
N ILE A 217 3.40 12.08 4.46
CA ILE A 217 3.26 13.42 3.88
C ILE A 217 4.22 13.45 2.72
N ASN A 218 3.72 13.76 1.54
CA ASN A 218 4.56 13.92 0.38
C ASN A 218 4.25 15.22 -0.35
N PHE A 219 5.33 15.88 -0.78
CA PHE A 219 5.28 17.15 -1.49
C PHE A 219 6.04 17.03 -2.80
N GLU A 220 5.40 17.38 -3.89
CA GLU A 220 5.95 17.30 -5.23
C GLU A 220 5.91 18.66 -5.91
N VAL A 221 7.03 19.04 -6.52
CA VAL A 221 7.19 20.24 -7.34
C VAL A 221 7.54 19.82 -8.76
N ARG A 222 6.68 20.14 -9.72
CA ARG A 222 6.95 19.94 -11.15
C ARG A 222 7.24 21.27 -11.82
N LYS A 223 8.45 21.42 -12.34
CA LYS A 223 8.94 22.65 -12.97
C LYS A 223 9.36 22.40 -14.41
N LYS A 224 8.86 23.21 -15.31
CA LYS A 224 9.39 23.29 -16.67
C LYS A 224 10.27 24.53 -16.79
N TRP A 225 11.59 24.32 -16.93
CA TRP A 225 12.58 25.39 -16.98
C TRP A 225 12.61 26.08 -18.35
N ASN A 226 12.58 25.26 -19.42
CA ASN A 226 12.52 25.71 -20.80
C ASN A 226 11.81 24.68 -21.69
N ARG A 227 11.83 24.87 -23.00
CA ARG A 227 11.16 23.93 -23.95
C ARG A 227 11.77 22.51 -23.92
N LYS A 228 13.04 22.38 -23.51
CA LYS A 228 13.80 21.12 -23.53
C LYS A 228 13.94 20.49 -22.14
N LEU A 229 14.01 21.29 -21.06
CA LEU A 229 14.30 20.82 -19.71
C LEU A 229 13.08 20.95 -18.80
N SER A 230 12.74 19.87 -18.12
CA SER A 230 11.77 19.82 -17.03
C SER A 230 12.29 18.97 -15.88
N SER A 231 11.92 19.31 -14.65
CA SER A 231 12.31 18.60 -13.44
C SER A 231 11.12 18.36 -12.53
N ILE A 232 11.21 17.28 -11.76
CA ILE A 232 10.30 16.93 -10.67
C ILE A 232 11.15 16.75 -9.43
N PHE A 233 10.73 17.38 -8.34
CA PHE A 233 11.34 17.20 -7.02
C PHE A 233 10.24 16.67 -6.10
N THR A 234 10.52 15.57 -5.44
CA THR A 234 9.58 14.93 -4.52
C THR A 234 10.24 14.73 -3.17
N TYR A 235 9.54 15.09 -2.12
CA TYR A 235 9.88 14.79 -0.74
C TYR A 235 8.78 13.95 -0.13
N ILE A 236 9.13 12.83 0.48
CA ILE A 236 8.21 11.90 1.14
C ILE A 236 8.72 11.70 2.56
N ASN A 237 7.85 11.90 3.54
CA ASN A 237 8.11 11.54 4.94
C ASN A 237 7.02 10.57 5.38
N PHE A 238 7.39 9.42 5.93
CA PHE A 238 6.43 8.41 6.30
C PHE A 238 6.78 7.68 7.60
N PHE A 239 5.73 7.11 8.17
CA PHE A 239 5.77 6.11 9.23
C PHE A 239 5.15 4.81 8.71
N TYR A 240 5.77 3.66 9.01
CA TYR A 240 5.34 2.34 8.59
C TYR A 240 5.53 1.33 9.73
N ASP A 241 4.45 0.74 10.23
CA ASP A 241 4.50 -0.33 11.23
C ASP A 241 4.73 -1.68 10.56
N LYS A 242 6.01 -2.05 10.41
CA LYS A 242 6.41 -3.28 9.73
C LYS A 242 5.95 -4.53 10.47
N SER A 243 5.88 -4.48 11.80
CA SER A 243 5.42 -5.61 12.61
C SER A 243 4.00 -6.00 12.21
N TYR A 244 3.12 -5.01 12.18
CA TYR A 244 1.71 -5.23 11.90
C TYR A 244 1.42 -5.45 10.41
N LEU A 245 2.04 -4.66 9.52
CA LEU A 245 1.74 -4.69 8.08
C LEU A 245 2.35 -5.88 7.36
N GLU A 246 3.53 -6.35 7.81
CA GLU A 246 4.20 -7.50 7.22
C GLU A 246 4.07 -8.78 8.05
N SER A 247 3.27 -8.72 9.14
CA SER A 247 3.06 -9.87 10.03
C SER A 247 4.36 -10.46 10.58
N LYS A 248 5.26 -9.59 11.03
CA LYS A 248 6.57 -10.00 11.57
C LYS A 248 6.68 -9.67 13.06
N ALA A 249 6.76 -10.67 13.94
CA ALA A 249 6.81 -10.49 15.39
C ALA A 249 7.91 -9.52 15.86
N ASN A 250 9.07 -9.54 15.20
CA ASN A 250 10.21 -8.66 15.50
C ASN A 250 10.35 -7.50 14.53
N GLY A 251 9.27 -7.13 13.83
CA GLY A 251 9.29 -6.02 12.91
C GLY A 251 9.48 -4.69 13.62
N SER A 252 10.17 -3.76 12.99
CA SER A 252 10.39 -2.42 13.51
C SER A 252 9.27 -1.46 13.08
N LYS A 253 9.09 -0.40 13.86
CA LYS A 253 8.34 0.78 13.44
C LYS A 253 9.28 1.69 12.69
N VAL A 254 9.09 1.80 11.37
CA VAL A 254 9.99 2.53 10.48
C VAL A 254 9.53 3.98 10.35
N ARG A 255 10.47 4.91 10.59
CA ARG A 255 10.30 6.33 10.28
C ARG A 255 11.36 6.71 9.27
N ALA A 256 10.94 7.15 8.11
CA ALA A 256 11.87 7.46 7.03
C ALA A 256 11.43 8.67 6.23
N TRP A 257 12.40 9.26 5.54
CA TRP A 257 12.12 10.23 4.49
C TRP A 257 12.84 9.84 3.20
N ILE A 258 12.23 10.22 2.08
CA ILE A 258 12.80 10.00 0.75
C ILE A 258 12.82 11.33 0.01
N GLY A 259 13.98 11.66 -0.54
CA GLY A 259 14.14 12.75 -1.49
C GLY A 259 14.32 12.18 -2.89
N VAL A 260 13.61 12.73 -3.87
CA VAL A 260 13.74 12.38 -5.28
C VAL A 260 13.96 13.62 -6.12
N ALA A 261 14.95 13.57 -7.01
CA ALA A 261 15.20 14.57 -8.01
C ALA A 261 15.21 13.93 -9.40
N GLU A 262 14.24 14.28 -10.22
CA GLU A 262 14.10 13.80 -11.59
C GLU A 262 14.27 14.95 -12.56
N SER A 263 14.98 14.73 -13.66
CA SER A 263 15.11 15.71 -14.75
C SER A 263 15.04 15.01 -16.10
N THR A 264 14.26 15.60 -17.00
CA THR A 264 14.16 15.15 -18.39
C THR A 264 14.64 16.24 -19.33
N TYR A 265 15.61 15.90 -20.17
CA TYR A 265 16.11 16.77 -21.21
C TYR A 265 15.78 16.21 -22.59
N LYS A 266 15.13 17.03 -23.44
CA LYS A 266 14.72 16.70 -24.79
C LYS A 266 15.70 17.27 -25.80
N PHE A 267 16.46 16.43 -26.51
CA PHE A 267 17.37 16.87 -27.56
C PHE A 267 16.60 17.30 -28.82
N SER A 268 15.65 16.44 -29.24
CA SER A 268 14.79 16.65 -30.41
C SER A 268 13.48 15.90 -30.24
N LYS A 269 12.63 15.88 -31.27
CA LYS A 269 11.38 15.11 -31.28
C LYS A 269 11.68 13.62 -31.14
N GLY A 270 11.20 13.02 -30.06
CA GLY A 270 11.39 11.59 -29.74
C GLY A 270 12.73 11.21 -29.13
N LYS A 271 13.72 12.14 -29.07
CA LYS A 271 15.03 11.88 -28.47
C LYS A 271 15.19 12.62 -27.15
N SER A 272 15.37 11.90 -26.04
CA SER A 272 15.45 12.47 -24.71
C SER A 272 16.30 11.61 -23.76
N VAL A 273 16.80 12.23 -22.71
CA VAL A 273 17.36 11.57 -21.54
C VAL A 273 16.53 11.95 -20.30
N ARG A 274 16.23 10.95 -19.48
CA ARG A 274 15.67 11.12 -18.13
C ARG A 274 16.70 10.63 -17.12
N MET A 275 16.93 11.43 -16.11
CA MET A 275 17.81 11.11 -14.98
C MET A 275 16.98 11.26 -13.71
N GLU A 276 17.13 10.31 -12.80
CA GLU A 276 16.47 10.28 -11.52
C GLU A 276 17.46 9.86 -10.45
N LEU A 277 17.48 10.60 -9.35
CA LEU A 277 18.25 10.29 -8.15
C LEU A 277 17.30 10.21 -6.96
N GLN A 278 17.50 9.22 -6.11
CA GLN A 278 16.70 8.96 -4.94
C GLN A 278 17.59 8.75 -3.72
N HIS A 279 17.15 9.20 -2.56
CA HIS A 279 17.77 8.91 -1.29
C HIS A 279 16.72 8.64 -0.23
N LEU A 280 16.78 7.47 0.41
CA LEU A 280 15.97 7.11 1.56
C LEU A 280 16.84 7.15 2.81
N SER A 281 16.39 7.88 3.83
CA SER A 281 17.07 7.97 5.11
C SER A 281 16.18 7.52 6.24
N THR A 282 16.70 6.59 7.04
CA THR A 282 16.07 6.05 8.24
C THR A 282 17.10 5.50 9.21
N ASN A 283 16.82 5.58 10.51
CA ASN A 283 17.59 4.89 11.55
C ASN A 283 17.04 3.50 11.89
N ASP A 284 15.97 3.09 11.20
CA ASP A 284 15.22 1.87 11.47
C ASP A 284 15.45 0.85 10.37
N ASP A 285 15.10 -0.43 10.64
CA ASP A 285 15.07 -1.54 9.67
C ASP A 285 16.31 -1.64 8.78
N ALA A 286 16.14 -1.54 7.47
CA ALA A 286 17.19 -1.71 6.47
C ALA A 286 18.13 -0.50 6.29
N ARG A 287 18.00 0.55 7.12
CA ARG A 287 18.84 1.73 7.09
C ARG A 287 18.75 2.53 5.79
N ASN A 288 19.82 3.28 5.48
CA ASN A 288 19.84 4.24 4.39
C ASN A 288 20.10 3.61 3.01
N TRP A 289 19.41 4.15 2.01
CA TRP A 289 19.50 3.69 0.63
C TRP A 289 19.75 4.86 -0.32
N MET A 290 20.49 4.59 -1.38
CA MET A 290 20.56 5.44 -2.56
C MET A 290 20.01 4.72 -3.77
N GLY A 291 19.40 5.46 -4.67
CA GLY A 291 18.91 4.92 -5.94
C GLY A 291 19.10 5.91 -7.07
N GLY A 292 19.23 5.38 -8.28
CA GLY A 292 19.33 6.21 -9.47
C GLY A 292 18.87 5.47 -10.72
N THR A 293 18.29 6.22 -11.64
CA THR A 293 17.85 5.72 -12.94
C THR A 293 18.29 6.68 -14.05
N ILE A 294 18.83 6.13 -15.12
CA ILE A 294 19.11 6.86 -16.35
C ILE A 294 18.37 6.15 -17.47
N GLU A 295 17.52 6.87 -18.20
CA GLU A 295 16.81 6.38 -19.37
C GLU A 295 17.18 7.24 -20.59
N TYR A 296 17.48 6.60 -21.68
CA TYR A 296 17.76 7.27 -22.94
C TYR A 296 16.87 6.76 -24.05
N PHE A 297 16.11 7.67 -24.63
CA PHE A 297 15.25 7.39 -25.78
C PHE A 297 15.93 7.89 -27.06
N PHE A 298 16.27 6.99 -27.94
CA PHE A 298 16.82 7.30 -29.28
C PHE A 298 15.75 7.89 -30.19
N ASN A 299 14.55 7.40 -30.03
CA ASN A 299 13.35 7.84 -30.75
C ASN A 299 12.10 7.39 -29.97
N SER A 300 10.91 7.63 -30.51
CA SER A 300 9.63 7.23 -29.89
C SER A 300 9.41 5.71 -29.78
N LYS A 301 10.26 4.89 -30.42
CA LYS A 301 10.10 3.44 -30.48
C LYS A 301 11.15 2.68 -29.67
N PHE A 302 12.35 3.23 -29.53
CA PHE A 302 13.48 2.54 -28.92
C PHE A 302 14.09 3.35 -27.80
N GLY A 303 14.21 2.73 -26.65
CA GLY A 303 14.83 3.28 -25.45
C GLY A 303 15.61 2.23 -24.69
N ILE A 304 16.62 2.69 -23.97
CA ILE A 304 17.42 1.89 -23.02
C ILE A 304 17.38 2.55 -21.65
N TYR A 305 17.61 1.76 -20.62
CA TYR A 305 17.74 2.29 -19.27
C TYR A 305 18.72 1.47 -18.43
N VAL A 306 19.25 2.13 -17.42
CA VAL A 306 19.97 1.53 -16.33
C VAL A 306 19.43 2.12 -15.03
N ASN A 307 19.21 1.25 -14.06
CA ASN A 307 18.85 1.67 -12.72
C ASN A 307 19.63 0.86 -11.70
N ASP A 308 19.92 1.48 -10.55
CA ASP A 308 20.52 0.82 -9.42
C ASP A 308 19.91 1.36 -8.12
N SER A 309 19.73 0.49 -7.15
CA SER A 309 19.41 0.85 -5.77
C SER A 309 20.36 0.12 -4.83
N PHE A 310 20.97 0.87 -3.94
CA PHE A 310 22.05 0.43 -3.09
C PHE A 310 21.79 0.75 -1.63
N ASN A 311 21.77 -0.30 -0.79
CA ASN A 311 21.79 -0.15 0.65
C ASN A 311 23.25 0.00 1.10
N TYR A 312 23.66 1.20 1.52
CA TYR A 312 25.05 1.50 1.83
C TYR A 312 25.40 1.43 3.33
N GLU A 313 24.40 1.25 4.20
CA GLU A 313 24.60 1.07 5.62
C GLU A 313 24.31 -0.36 6.07
N GLU A 314 24.97 -0.77 7.18
CA GLU A 314 24.71 -2.07 7.79
C GLU A 314 23.35 -2.07 8.50
N SER A 315 22.50 -3.01 8.11
CA SER A 315 21.23 -3.25 8.79
C SER A 315 21.47 -3.87 10.16
N LYS A 316 20.65 -3.50 11.15
CA LYS A 316 20.66 -4.16 12.45
C LYS A 316 19.99 -5.55 12.44
N ILE A 317 19.22 -5.83 11.40
CA ILE A 317 18.31 -6.98 11.34
C ILE A 317 18.71 -7.97 10.26
N ASP A 318 19.35 -7.48 9.16
CA ASP A 318 19.67 -8.29 8.00
C ASP A 318 21.19 -8.30 7.75
N GLN A 319 21.78 -9.50 7.63
CA GLN A 319 23.21 -9.65 7.39
C GLN A 319 23.62 -9.34 5.94
N ASP A 320 22.64 -9.31 5.03
CA ASP A 320 22.85 -8.99 3.61
C ASP A 320 22.79 -7.48 3.36
N THR A 321 23.79 -6.76 3.81
CA THR A 321 23.96 -5.32 3.63
C THR A 321 24.93 -5.01 2.52
N LYS A 322 24.88 -3.77 2.00
CA LYS A 322 25.77 -3.28 0.91
C LYS A 322 25.57 -4.02 -0.42
N ILE A 323 24.30 -4.33 -0.71
CA ILE A 323 23.92 -5.02 -1.93
C ILE A 323 23.41 -4.02 -2.96
N HIS A 324 23.89 -4.16 -4.19
CA HIS A 324 23.35 -3.48 -5.36
C HIS A 324 22.21 -4.28 -5.98
N PHE A 325 21.09 -3.61 -6.20
CA PHE A 325 19.94 -4.12 -6.94
C PHE A 325 19.87 -3.33 -8.25
N PHE A 326 20.59 -3.81 -9.24
CA PHE A 326 20.73 -3.14 -10.53
C PHE A 326 19.82 -3.76 -11.58
N ASN A 327 19.46 -2.95 -12.58
CA ASN A 327 18.72 -3.42 -13.73
C ASN A 327 19.16 -2.63 -14.97
N ILE A 328 19.51 -3.35 -16.02
CA ILE A 328 19.88 -2.78 -17.33
C ILE A 328 18.94 -3.37 -18.35
N GLY A 329 18.31 -2.53 -19.15
CA GLY A 329 17.36 -3.02 -20.12
C GLY A 329 17.10 -2.08 -21.27
N GLY A 330 16.31 -2.57 -22.20
CA GLY A 330 15.84 -1.80 -23.31
C GLY A 330 14.48 -2.27 -23.79
N SER A 331 13.78 -1.40 -24.50
CA SER A 331 12.48 -1.73 -25.08
C SER A 331 12.33 -1.17 -26.47
N TYR A 332 11.63 -1.94 -27.30
CA TYR A 332 11.22 -1.54 -28.64
C TYR A 332 9.70 -1.64 -28.75
N ALA A 333 9.08 -0.58 -29.26
CA ALA A 333 7.64 -0.52 -29.48
C ALA A 333 7.32 -0.23 -30.93
N LYS A 334 6.36 -0.98 -31.52
CA LYS A 334 5.85 -0.76 -32.87
C LYS A 334 4.34 -0.99 -32.90
N GLY A 335 3.59 0.07 -33.21
CA GLY A 335 2.13 0.02 -33.10
C GLY A 335 1.69 -0.25 -31.68
N ALA A 336 0.84 -1.25 -31.50
CA ALA A 336 0.34 -1.71 -30.20
C ALA A 336 1.21 -2.80 -29.54
N SER A 337 2.34 -3.18 -30.18
CA SER A 337 3.24 -4.21 -29.66
C SER A 337 4.49 -3.60 -29.02
N ARG A 338 4.95 -4.20 -27.93
CA ARG A 338 6.17 -3.84 -27.22
C ARG A 338 6.95 -5.09 -26.81
N VAL A 339 8.26 -5.04 -27.03
CA VAL A 339 9.22 -6.03 -26.51
C VAL A 339 10.17 -5.30 -25.55
N ALA A 340 10.40 -5.85 -24.39
CA ALA A 340 11.39 -5.35 -23.43
C ALA A 340 12.26 -6.50 -22.94
N LEU A 341 13.57 -6.27 -22.95
CA LEU A 341 14.59 -7.19 -22.45
C LEU A 341 15.35 -6.51 -21.32
N ASN A 342 15.49 -7.21 -20.20
CA ASN A 342 16.15 -6.71 -19.01
C ASN A 342 17.08 -7.77 -18.45
N TYR A 343 18.19 -7.32 -17.89
CA TYR A 343 19.09 -8.12 -17.06
C TYR A 343 19.34 -7.38 -15.76
N GLY A 344 19.19 -8.04 -14.62
CA GLY A 344 19.40 -7.40 -13.36
C GLY A 344 19.23 -8.30 -12.14
N ARG A 345 19.46 -7.70 -10.99
CA ARG A 345 19.23 -8.28 -9.66
C ARG A 345 18.03 -7.59 -9.04
N GLN A 346 16.95 -8.34 -8.87
CA GLN A 346 15.73 -7.87 -8.24
C GLN A 346 15.77 -8.09 -6.72
N ARG A 347 15.36 -7.09 -5.95
CA ARG A 347 15.15 -7.21 -4.51
C ARG A 347 13.94 -8.12 -4.25
N GLY A 348 14.04 -9.00 -3.26
CA GLY A 348 12.91 -9.74 -2.72
C GLY A 348 11.96 -8.85 -1.94
N GLY A 349 10.74 -9.31 -1.76
CA GLY A 349 9.69 -8.62 -1.02
C GLY A 349 8.47 -8.33 -1.87
N LEU A 350 7.67 -7.36 -1.45
CA LEU A 350 6.47 -6.97 -2.17
C LEU A 350 6.83 -6.07 -3.35
N LEU A 351 6.47 -6.49 -4.54
CA LEU A 351 6.61 -5.69 -5.77
C LEU A 351 5.25 -5.24 -6.27
N CYS A 352 5.08 -3.93 -6.40
CA CYS A 352 3.85 -3.33 -6.90
C CYS A 352 4.09 -2.65 -8.25
N VAL A 353 3.34 -3.05 -9.27
CA VAL A 353 3.40 -2.50 -10.62
C VAL A 353 1.99 -2.28 -11.13
N GLY A 354 1.67 -1.06 -11.54
CA GLY A 354 0.36 -0.72 -12.09
C GLY A 354 -0.80 -0.97 -11.10
N GLY A 355 -0.58 -0.81 -9.79
CA GLY A 355 -1.58 -1.06 -8.76
C GLY A 355 -1.74 -2.52 -8.33
N ILE A 356 -1.02 -3.46 -8.95
CA ILE A 356 -1.02 -4.88 -8.58
C ILE A 356 0.24 -5.17 -7.78
N CYS A 357 0.08 -5.70 -6.58
CA CYS A 357 1.16 -6.07 -5.68
C CYS A 357 1.28 -7.59 -5.56
N ARG A 358 2.49 -8.09 -5.65
CA ARG A 358 2.79 -9.52 -5.49
C ARG A 358 4.09 -9.74 -4.73
N PRO A 359 4.19 -10.75 -3.88
CA PRO A 359 5.44 -11.16 -3.30
C PRO A 359 6.36 -11.73 -4.40
N VAL A 360 7.61 -11.33 -4.38
CA VAL A 360 8.65 -11.84 -5.29
C VAL A 360 9.88 -12.25 -4.51
N SER A 361 10.52 -13.31 -4.94
CA SER A 361 11.81 -13.72 -4.38
C SER A 361 12.95 -12.87 -4.96
N GLN A 362 13.99 -12.64 -4.16
CA GLN A 362 15.23 -12.08 -4.68
C GLN A 362 15.81 -12.99 -5.75
N ASN A 363 16.11 -12.42 -6.91
CA ASN A 363 16.68 -13.18 -8.02
C ASN A 363 17.61 -12.30 -8.86
N THR A 364 18.47 -12.97 -9.62
CA THR A 364 19.31 -12.33 -10.65
C THR A 364 19.10 -13.08 -11.96
N GLY A 365 18.82 -12.36 -13.02
CA GLY A 365 18.55 -13.05 -14.31
C GLY A 365 18.10 -12.12 -15.43
N ILE A 366 17.71 -12.76 -16.52
CA ILE A 366 17.18 -12.11 -17.71
C ILE A 366 15.66 -12.19 -17.69
N THR A 367 15.00 -11.08 -17.99
CA THR A 367 13.55 -11.02 -18.14
C THR A 367 13.19 -10.50 -19.53
N LEU A 368 12.38 -11.26 -20.24
CA LEU A 368 11.80 -10.87 -21.51
C LEU A 368 10.29 -10.63 -21.34
N ASN A 369 9.85 -9.43 -21.68
CA ASN A 369 8.42 -9.08 -21.66
C ASN A 369 7.97 -8.78 -23.09
N PHE A 370 6.89 -9.42 -23.50
CA PHE A 370 6.22 -9.17 -24.77
C PHE A 370 4.78 -8.78 -24.50
N THR A 371 4.36 -7.63 -25.02
CA THR A 371 2.98 -7.16 -24.96
C THR A 371 2.50 -6.88 -26.37
N ALA A 372 1.36 -7.43 -26.75
CA ALA A 372 0.68 -7.13 -28.01
C ALA A 372 -0.81 -6.86 -27.74
N ALA A 373 -1.37 -5.86 -28.40
CA ALA A 373 -2.81 -5.65 -28.48
C ALA A 373 -3.25 -5.83 -29.96
N PHE A 374 -4.35 -6.51 -30.13
CA PHE A 374 -4.94 -6.86 -31.45
C PHE A 374 -6.20 -6.06 -31.69
#